data_056d5d6573237c98958df5b184c21461
#
_entry.id   056d5d6573237c98958df5b184c21461
#
_cell.length_a   1.000
_cell.length_b   1.000
_cell.length_c   1.000
_cell.angle_alpha   90.00
_cell.angle_beta   90.00
_cell.angle_gamma   90.00
#
_symmetry.space_group_name_H-M   'P 1'
#
loop_
_entity.id
_entity.type
_entity.pdbx_description
1 polymer ?
#
loop_
_entity_poly.entity_id
_entity_poly.type
_entity_poly.pdbx_seq_one_letter_code
_entity_poly.pdbx_strand_id
1 'polypeptide(L)'
;MRRPGVVAAVSLVLATAFWAGNYVVGAVAVEQLDPVSLVLLRWGLAVVPLVVIAQLVERPHWRELLRHWPWLLAQAVTGLLGYTLLLYSALQFTDPLSASLVNAFNPALISLAAVLFLREQLSRTGVIGIVVALVGVLIVLSKGSVETLVSGGFGAGDLLMVGAILAWTVYTVLGRRAPRVPAISSTAVQAVIAVVLLLPVSLILGGPALPLNGDGWWALAFIAVFPSVLSYLLWNRALVVIPPARAGVFLNLITVFTALFAVLAGHPLSVPQLVGGVIVLGGVALANSAAFRRSPAAPAP
;
A
#
# COMPACT_ATOMS: atom_id res chain seq x y z
N MET A 1 31.53 7.12 -8.46
CA MET A 1 30.63 7.22 -7.29
C MET A 1 29.20 7.50 -7.77
N ARG A 2 28.25 6.62 -7.54
CA ARG A 2 26.84 6.84 -7.94
C ARG A 2 26.26 7.99 -7.12
N ARG A 3 25.66 9.00 -7.78
CA ARG A 3 25.05 10.16 -7.11
C ARG A 3 23.99 9.66 -6.12
N PRO A 4 23.98 10.06 -4.83
CA PRO A 4 23.04 9.56 -3.81
C PRO A 4 21.58 9.61 -4.24
N GLY A 5 21.18 10.64 -4.99
CA GLY A 5 19.82 10.80 -5.52
C GLY A 5 19.42 9.72 -6.52
N VAL A 6 20.35 9.22 -7.35
CA VAL A 6 20.07 8.13 -8.31
C VAL A 6 19.80 6.82 -7.56
N VAL A 7 20.61 6.51 -6.55
CA VAL A 7 20.42 5.31 -5.73
C VAL A 7 19.09 5.36 -5.00
N ALA A 8 18.70 6.51 -4.45
CA ALA A 8 17.41 6.69 -3.79
C ALA A 8 16.23 6.54 -4.76
N ALA A 9 16.31 7.12 -5.97
CA ALA A 9 15.28 6.97 -6.99
C ALA A 9 15.13 5.50 -7.44
N VAL A 10 16.23 4.79 -7.69
CA VAL A 10 16.21 3.35 -8.00
C VAL A 10 15.58 2.55 -6.85
N SER A 11 15.88 2.89 -5.60
CA SER A 11 15.27 2.23 -4.44
C SER A 11 13.74 2.42 -4.42
N LEU A 12 13.21 3.61 -4.74
CA LEU A 12 11.76 3.85 -4.83
C LEU A 12 11.12 3.07 -5.98
N VAL A 13 11.79 3.02 -7.14
CA VAL A 13 11.30 2.23 -8.30
C VAL A 13 11.22 0.75 -7.94
N LEU A 14 12.25 0.18 -7.32
CA LEU A 14 12.25 -1.22 -6.89
C LEU A 14 11.20 -1.49 -5.81
N ALA A 15 11.07 -0.61 -4.81
CA ALA A 15 10.06 -0.76 -3.77
C ALA A 15 8.64 -0.81 -4.36
N THR A 16 8.34 0.09 -5.30
CA THR A 16 7.04 0.14 -5.96
C THR A 16 6.81 -1.04 -6.91
N ALA A 17 7.86 -1.55 -7.59
CA ALA A 17 7.78 -2.76 -8.37
C ALA A 17 7.46 -3.99 -7.50
N PHE A 18 8.08 -4.13 -6.33
CA PHE A 18 7.78 -5.21 -5.41
C PHE A 18 6.37 -5.10 -4.84
N TRP A 19 5.88 -3.89 -4.51
CA TRP A 19 4.49 -3.70 -4.12
C TRP A 19 3.50 -3.98 -5.25
N ALA A 20 3.85 -3.67 -6.50
CA ALA A 20 3.05 -4.06 -7.67
C ALA A 20 3.00 -5.58 -7.83
N GLY A 21 4.15 -6.27 -7.68
CA GLY A 21 4.20 -7.71 -7.67
C GLY A 21 3.31 -8.34 -6.60
N ASN A 22 3.10 -7.66 -5.46
CA ASN A 22 2.20 -8.13 -4.42
C ASN A 22 0.73 -8.24 -4.87
N TYR A 23 0.27 -7.44 -5.83
CA TYR A 23 -1.07 -7.57 -6.39
C TYR A 23 -1.19 -8.83 -7.26
N VAL A 24 -0.23 -9.03 -8.17
CA VAL A 24 -0.27 -10.16 -9.12
C VAL A 24 0.01 -11.48 -8.41
N VAL A 25 1.06 -11.54 -7.60
CA VAL A 25 1.40 -12.75 -6.82
C VAL A 25 0.38 -13.00 -5.71
N GLY A 26 -0.19 -11.93 -5.15
CA GLY A 26 -1.27 -12.02 -4.16
C GLY A 26 -2.53 -12.70 -4.71
N ALA A 27 -2.88 -12.45 -5.98
CA ALA A 27 -3.99 -13.14 -6.63
C ALA A 27 -3.73 -14.65 -6.73
N VAL A 28 -2.52 -15.07 -7.06
CA VAL A 28 -2.14 -16.49 -7.05
C VAL A 28 -2.17 -17.07 -5.62
N ALA A 29 -1.72 -16.31 -4.63
CA ALA A 29 -1.70 -16.77 -3.25
C ALA A 29 -3.11 -17.00 -2.67
N VAL A 30 -4.09 -16.14 -2.98
CA VAL A 30 -5.45 -16.27 -2.45
C VAL A 30 -6.27 -17.39 -3.12
N GLU A 31 -5.78 -18.01 -4.19
CA GLU A 31 -6.34 -19.24 -4.74
C GLU A 31 -6.08 -20.45 -3.82
N GLN A 32 -5.04 -20.40 -2.98
CA GLN A 32 -4.59 -21.51 -2.15
C GLN A 32 -4.69 -21.22 -0.66
N LEU A 33 -4.63 -19.95 -0.26
CA LEU A 33 -4.66 -19.51 1.12
C LEU A 33 -5.82 -18.55 1.35
N ASP A 34 -6.57 -18.76 2.42
CA ASP A 34 -7.49 -17.73 2.87
C ASP A 34 -6.74 -16.46 3.30
N PRO A 35 -7.37 -15.29 3.24
CA PRO A 35 -6.72 -14.01 3.57
C PRO A 35 -6.13 -13.95 4.99
N VAL A 36 -6.75 -14.62 5.97
CA VAL A 36 -6.28 -14.62 7.36
C VAL A 36 -4.96 -15.38 7.46
N SER A 37 -4.91 -16.59 6.89
CA SER A 37 -3.71 -17.42 6.83
C SER A 37 -2.58 -16.74 6.06
N LEU A 38 -2.90 -16.14 4.89
CA LEU A 38 -1.92 -15.44 4.07
C LEU A 38 -1.30 -14.26 4.82
N VAL A 39 -2.11 -13.42 5.47
CA VAL A 39 -1.61 -12.26 6.23
C VAL A 39 -0.83 -12.69 7.47
N LEU A 40 -1.30 -13.72 8.19
CA LEU A 40 -0.59 -14.29 9.34
C LEU A 40 0.79 -14.81 8.95
N LEU A 41 0.86 -15.67 7.93
CA LEU A 41 2.11 -16.28 7.47
C LEU A 41 3.06 -15.23 6.87
N ARG A 42 2.55 -14.30 6.06
CA ARG A 42 3.31 -13.19 5.50
C ARG A 42 4.06 -12.40 6.58
N TRP A 43 3.33 -11.91 7.59
CA TRP A 43 3.93 -11.11 8.66
C TRP A 43 4.73 -11.97 9.62
N GLY A 44 4.31 -13.22 9.90
CA GLY A 44 5.08 -14.16 10.70
C GLY A 44 6.49 -14.39 10.14
N LEU A 45 6.59 -14.63 8.83
CA LEU A 45 7.87 -14.79 8.14
C LEU A 45 8.67 -13.48 8.08
N ALA A 46 8.00 -12.32 8.00
CA ALA A 46 8.66 -11.02 7.93
C ALA A 46 9.19 -10.52 9.29
N VAL A 47 8.63 -10.97 10.43
CA VAL A 47 9.03 -10.51 11.77
C VAL A 47 10.53 -10.69 12.01
N VAL A 48 11.06 -11.89 11.78
CA VAL A 48 12.48 -12.19 12.09
C VAL A 48 13.43 -11.30 11.28
N PRO A 49 13.35 -11.24 9.93
CA PRO A 49 14.24 -10.37 9.18
C PRO A 49 14.04 -8.88 9.51
N LEU A 50 12.81 -8.40 9.76
CA LEU A 50 12.58 -7.02 10.15
C LEU A 50 13.22 -6.69 11.50
N VAL A 51 13.08 -7.54 12.52
CA VAL A 51 13.71 -7.34 13.85
C VAL A 51 15.23 -7.35 13.73
N VAL A 52 15.80 -8.33 13.00
CA VAL A 52 17.24 -8.42 12.79
C VAL A 52 17.78 -7.17 12.09
N ILE A 53 17.14 -6.74 11.00
CA ILE A 53 17.57 -5.56 10.25
C ILE A 53 17.40 -4.30 11.09
N ALA A 54 16.30 -4.14 11.83
CA ALA A 54 16.10 -3.03 12.74
C ALA A 54 17.24 -2.96 13.78
N GLN A 55 17.61 -4.10 14.35
CA GLN A 55 18.70 -4.17 15.33
C GLN A 55 20.07 -3.81 14.72
N LEU A 56 20.33 -4.22 13.48
CA LEU A 56 21.61 -3.96 12.82
C LEU A 56 21.73 -2.52 12.30
N VAL A 57 20.62 -1.97 11.76
CA VAL A 57 20.62 -0.68 11.05
C VAL A 57 20.23 0.49 11.96
N GLU A 58 19.16 0.35 12.73
CA GLU A 58 18.59 1.43 13.54
C GLU A 58 19.02 1.35 15.01
N ARG A 59 19.37 0.17 15.52
CA ARG A 59 19.76 -0.11 16.91
C ARG A 59 18.81 0.54 17.93
N PRO A 60 17.50 0.27 17.84
CA PRO A 60 16.49 0.99 18.60
C PRO A 60 16.57 0.65 20.10
N HIS A 61 16.19 1.61 20.92
CA HIS A 61 15.89 1.36 22.33
C HIS A 61 14.47 0.78 22.44
N TRP A 62 14.33 -0.55 22.34
CA TRP A 62 13.05 -1.26 22.28
C TRP A 62 12.06 -0.83 23.38
N ARG A 63 12.55 -0.60 24.61
CA ARG A 63 11.69 -0.15 25.74
C ARG A 63 11.06 1.22 25.48
N GLU A 64 11.79 2.13 24.87
CA GLU A 64 11.27 3.46 24.52
C GLU A 64 10.27 3.37 23.38
N LEU A 65 10.59 2.57 22.35
CA LEU A 65 9.69 2.32 21.24
C LEU A 65 8.35 1.73 21.72
N LEU A 66 8.38 0.75 22.62
CA LEU A 66 7.20 0.10 23.16
C LEU A 66 6.36 1.01 24.07
N ARG A 67 6.87 2.13 24.58
CA ARG A 67 6.04 3.14 25.26
C ARG A 67 5.00 3.75 24.32
N HIS A 68 5.24 3.73 23.02
CA HIS A 68 4.33 4.23 21.99
C HIS A 68 3.36 3.13 21.48
N TRP A 69 3.18 2.04 22.24
CA TRP A 69 2.35 0.90 21.83
C TRP A 69 0.94 1.25 21.33
N PRO A 70 0.21 2.26 21.83
CA PRO A 70 -1.12 2.55 21.30
C PRO A 70 -1.07 3.03 19.84
N TRP A 71 -0.04 3.82 19.49
CA TRP A 71 0.19 4.26 18.12
C TRP A 71 0.61 3.10 17.22
N LEU A 72 1.53 2.24 17.71
CA LEU A 72 1.98 1.07 16.99
C LEU A 72 0.84 0.06 16.77
N LEU A 73 -0.04 -0.12 17.77
CA LEU A 73 -1.25 -0.93 17.66
C LEU A 73 -2.21 -0.36 16.63
N ALA A 74 -2.54 0.93 16.72
CA ALA A 74 -3.45 1.58 15.77
C ALA A 74 -2.92 1.49 14.32
N GLN A 75 -1.61 1.67 14.12
CA GLN A 75 -0.97 1.51 12.82
C GLN A 75 -0.93 0.05 12.36
N ALA A 76 -0.66 -0.92 13.25
CA ALA A 76 -0.71 -2.33 12.92
C ALA A 76 -2.12 -2.76 12.47
N VAL A 77 -3.15 -2.35 13.23
CA VAL A 77 -4.54 -2.69 12.93
C VAL A 77 -5.02 -2.06 11.62
N THR A 78 -4.67 -0.80 11.34
CA THR A 78 -5.15 -0.11 10.14
C THR A 78 -4.30 -0.41 8.91
N GLY A 79 -2.96 -0.35 9.03
CA GLY A 79 -2.04 -0.52 7.91
C GLY A 79 -1.72 -1.99 7.61
N LEU A 80 -1.21 -2.74 8.60
CA LEU A 80 -0.73 -4.08 8.35
C LEU A 80 -1.86 -5.12 8.29
N LEU A 81 -2.83 -5.04 9.18
CA LEU A 81 -3.97 -5.97 9.19
C LEU A 81 -5.10 -5.47 8.29
N GLY A 82 -5.67 -4.29 8.58
CA GLY A 82 -6.85 -3.79 7.89
C GLY A 82 -6.63 -3.69 6.38
N TYR A 83 -5.58 -3.01 5.96
CA TYR A 83 -5.26 -2.90 4.54
C TYR A 83 -5.01 -4.25 3.89
N THR A 84 -4.17 -5.12 4.46
CA THR A 84 -3.77 -6.36 3.79
C THR A 84 -4.85 -7.42 3.81
N LEU A 85 -5.65 -7.54 4.89
CA LEU A 85 -6.80 -8.44 4.93
C LEU A 85 -7.84 -8.04 3.88
N LEU A 86 -8.19 -6.75 3.81
CA LEU A 86 -9.15 -6.25 2.83
C LEU A 86 -8.62 -6.37 1.40
N LEU A 87 -7.32 -6.10 1.16
CA LEU A 87 -6.70 -6.29 -0.14
C LEU A 87 -6.76 -7.76 -0.60
N TYR A 88 -6.32 -8.69 0.23
CA TYR A 88 -6.33 -10.10 -0.17
C TYR A 88 -7.73 -10.68 -0.26
N SER A 89 -8.65 -10.21 0.58
CA SER A 89 -10.07 -10.55 0.42
C SER A 89 -10.64 -9.98 -0.89
N ALA A 90 -10.23 -8.77 -1.28
CA ALA A 90 -10.64 -8.19 -2.56
C ALA A 90 -10.13 -9.00 -3.76
N LEU A 91 -8.87 -9.45 -3.72
CA LEU A 91 -8.25 -10.24 -4.79
C LEU A 91 -8.92 -11.61 -5.03
N GLN A 92 -9.76 -12.09 -4.11
CA GLN A 92 -10.60 -13.26 -4.34
C GLN A 92 -11.77 -12.98 -5.31
N PHE A 93 -12.12 -11.70 -5.53
CA PHE A 93 -13.31 -11.28 -6.28
C PHE A 93 -13.00 -10.28 -7.41
N THR A 94 -11.79 -9.73 -7.47
CA THR A 94 -11.39 -8.75 -8.49
C THR A 94 -9.97 -9.06 -9.00
N ASP A 95 -9.67 -8.57 -10.19
CA ASP A 95 -8.34 -8.76 -10.77
C ASP A 95 -7.28 -7.80 -10.17
N PRO A 96 -5.98 -8.19 -10.22
CA PRO A 96 -4.90 -7.40 -9.65
C PRO A 96 -4.80 -5.97 -10.17
N LEU A 97 -5.08 -5.77 -11.46
CA LEU A 97 -4.97 -4.46 -12.08
C LEU A 97 -6.10 -3.54 -11.61
N SER A 98 -7.34 -4.00 -11.60
CA SER A 98 -8.49 -3.25 -11.08
C SER A 98 -8.25 -2.86 -9.62
N ALA A 99 -7.79 -3.80 -8.77
CA ALA A 99 -7.45 -3.51 -7.38
C ALA A 99 -6.35 -2.43 -7.27
N SER A 100 -5.29 -2.50 -8.10
CA SER A 100 -4.21 -1.49 -8.09
C SER A 100 -4.67 -0.12 -8.61
N LEU A 101 -5.60 -0.08 -9.55
CA LEU A 101 -6.19 1.16 -10.06
C LEU A 101 -7.05 1.86 -9.00
N VAL A 102 -7.84 1.11 -8.25
CA VAL A 102 -8.56 1.66 -7.08
C VAL A 102 -7.55 2.18 -6.05
N ASN A 103 -6.47 1.43 -5.78
CA ASN A 103 -5.41 1.89 -4.88
C ASN A 103 -4.70 3.15 -5.37
N ALA A 104 -4.60 3.39 -6.67
CA ALA A 104 -4.00 4.61 -7.22
C ALA A 104 -4.76 5.89 -6.82
N PHE A 105 -6.02 5.79 -6.38
CA PHE A 105 -6.79 6.91 -5.81
C PHE A 105 -6.38 7.26 -4.37
N ASN A 106 -5.62 6.40 -3.70
CA ASN A 106 -5.26 6.57 -2.29
C ASN A 106 -4.61 7.93 -1.96
N PRO A 107 -3.65 8.49 -2.76
CA PRO A 107 -3.10 9.81 -2.49
C PRO A 107 -4.15 10.93 -2.48
N ALA A 108 -5.19 10.80 -3.29
CA ALA A 108 -6.31 11.75 -3.32
C ALA A 108 -7.15 11.64 -2.03
N LEU A 109 -7.44 10.43 -1.57
CA LEU A 109 -8.10 10.19 -0.27
C LEU A 109 -7.28 10.70 0.90
N ILE A 110 -5.97 10.45 0.92
CA ILE A 110 -5.06 10.95 1.96
C ILE A 110 -5.08 12.48 1.98
N SER A 111 -5.08 13.13 0.82
CA SER A 111 -5.17 14.59 0.72
C SER A 111 -6.50 15.13 1.27
N LEU A 112 -7.61 14.48 0.95
CA LEU A 112 -8.92 14.82 1.49
C LEU A 112 -8.96 14.63 3.02
N ALA A 113 -8.47 13.50 3.51
CA ALA A 113 -8.38 13.23 4.95
C ALA A 113 -7.46 14.23 5.68
N ALA A 114 -6.38 14.68 5.03
CA ALA A 114 -5.49 15.70 5.59
C ALA A 114 -6.22 17.05 5.76
N VAL A 115 -7.09 17.43 4.82
CA VAL A 115 -7.94 18.62 4.99
C VAL A 115 -8.90 18.46 6.17
N LEU A 116 -9.60 17.35 6.24
CA LEU A 116 -10.64 17.11 7.23
C LEU A 116 -10.07 16.97 8.66
N PHE A 117 -8.97 16.23 8.81
CA PHE A 117 -8.42 15.84 10.11
C PHE A 117 -7.18 16.63 10.53
N LEU A 118 -6.36 17.09 9.57
CA LEU A 118 -5.11 17.81 9.83
C LEU A 118 -5.23 19.31 9.55
N ARG A 119 -6.40 19.79 9.09
CA ARG A 119 -6.67 21.19 8.74
C ARG A 119 -5.73 21.73 7.66
N GLU A 120 -5.24 20.86 6.78
CA GLU A 120 -4.44 21.27 5.62
C GLU A 120 -5.34 21.95 4.58
N GLN A 121 -4.78 22.86 3.77
CA GLN A 121 -5.53 23.54 2.72
C GLN A 121 -5.26 22.88 1.36
N LEU A 122 -6.32 22.51 0.66
CA LEU A 122 -6.23 22.09 -0.74
C LEU A 122 -6.26 23.32 -1.66
N SER A 123 -5.42 23.26 -2.70
CA SER A 123 -5.52 24.21 -3.80
C SER A 123 -6.70 23.85 -4.71
N ARG A 124 -7.18 24.80 -5.52
CA ARG A 124 -8.21 24.52 -6.53
C ARG A 124 -7.80 23.41 -7.50
N THR A 125 -6.53 23.40 -7.93
CA THR A 125 -5.97 22.33 -8.76
C THR A 125 -5.95 20.98 -8.03
N GLY A 126 -5.73 20.98 -6.71
CA GLY A 126 -5.83 19.78 -5.87
C GLY A 126 -7.24 19.19 -5.88
N VAL A 127 -8.26 20.04 -5.69
CA VAL A 127 -9.67 19.60 -5.71
C VAL A 127 -10.04 19.05 -7.09
N ILE A 128 -9.69 19.74 -8.17
CA ILE A 128 -9.95 19.27 -9.54
C ILE A 128 -9.27 17.92 -9.78
N GLY A 129 -8.00 17.77 -9.36
CA GLY A 129 -7.28 16.52 -9.50
C GLY A 129 -7.93 15.35 -8.76
N ILE A 130 -8.45 15.57 -7.54
CA ILE A 130 -9.19 14.56 -6.77
C ILE A 130 -10.48 14.15 -7.50
N VAL A 131 -11.25 15.12 -8.00
CA VAL A 131 -12.49 14.84 -8.76
C VAL A 131 -12.18 14.05 -10.03
N VAL A 132 -11.16 14.43 -10.79
CA VAL A 132 -10.73 13.70 -12.00
C VAL A 132 -10.31 12.27 -11.64
N ALA A 133 -9.51 12.09 -10.59
CA ALA A 133 -9.10 10.76 -10.16
C ALA A 133 -10.30 9.90 -9.72
N LEU A 134 -11.28 10.48 -9.02
CA LEU A 134 -12.51 9.78 -8.63
C LEU A 134 -13.30 9.31 -9.85
N VAL A 135 -13.45 10.15 -10.89
CA VAL A 135 -14.10 9.76 -12.15
C VAL A 135 -13.37 8.56 -12.77
N GLY A 136 -12.05 8.56 -12.80
CA GLY A 136 -11.27 7.44 -13.31
C GLY A 136 -11.51 6.15 -12.53
N VAL A 137 -11.56 6.21 -11.19
CA VAL A 137 -11.89 5.04 -10.35
C VAL A 137 -13.30 4.52 -10.64
N LEU A 138 -14.27 5.40 -10.77
CA LEU A 138 -15.65 5.01 -11.09
C LEU A 138 -15.74 4.31 -12.46
N ILE A 139 -14.97 4.72 -13.46
CA ILE A 139 -14.88 4.03 -14.76
C ILE A 139 -14.31 2.62 -14.58
N VAL A 140 -13.28 2.43 -13.76
CA VAL A 140 -12.70 1.11 -13.47
C VAL A 140 -13.70 0.22 -12.75
N LEU A 141 -14.28 0.70 -11.65
CA LEU A 141 -15.21 -0.05 -10.80
C LEU A 141 -16.50 -0.43 -11.55
N SER A 142 -16.99 0.47 -12.41
CA SER A 142 -18.18 0.18 -13.24
C SER A 142 -17.89 -0.70 -14.45
N LYS A 143 -16.61 -1.03 -14.70
CA LYS A 143 -16.17 -1.69 -15.95
C LYS A 143 -16.63 -0.95 -17.21
N GLY A 144 -16.78 0.37 -17.11
CA GLY A 144 -17.28 1.24 -18.19
C GLY A 144 -18.80 1.19 -18.41
N SER A 145 -19.58 0.52 -17.56
CA SER A 145 -21.04 0.43 -17.66
C SER A 145 -21.74 1.52 -16.82
N VAL A 146 -22.55 2.35 -17.47
CA VAL A 146 -23.40 3.33 -16.80
C VAL A 146 -24.47 2.66 -15.94
N GLU A 147 -24.98 1.51 -16.39
CA GLU A 147 -25.96 0.71 -15.64
C GLU A 147 -25.40 0.27 -14.29
N THR A 148 -24.15 -0.24 -14.26
CA THR A 148 -23.46 -0.62 -13.02
C THR A 148 -23.29 0.56 -12.07
N LEU A 149 -23.02 1.76 -12.59
CA LEU A 149 -22.93 2.99 -11.78
C LEU A 149 -24.27 3.38 -11.14
N VAL A 150 -25.34 3.31 -11.92
CA VAL A 150 -26.69 3.74 -11.48
C VAL A 150 -27.33 2.70 -10.54
N SER A 151 -27.17 1.42 -10.83
CA SER A 151 -27.72 0.34 -10.01
C SER A 151 -26.94 0.06 -8.72
N GLY A 152 -25.73 0.64 -8.58
CA GLY A 152 -24.82 0.33 -7.47
C GLY A 152 -24.29 -1.09 -7.52
N GLY A 153 -24.23 -1.69 -8.72
CA GLY A 153 -23.80 -3.08 -8.95
C GLY A 153 -22.28 -3.30 -8.81
N PHE A 154 -21.66 -2.66 -7.81
CA PHE A 154 -20.24 -2.88 -7.50
C PHE A 154 -20.03 -4.26 -6.89
N GLY A 155 -18.98 -4.95 -7.35
CA GLY A 155 -18.62 -6.26 -6.82
C GLY A 155 -18.10 -6.20 -5.37
N ALA A 156 -18.17 -7.35 -4.68
CA ALA A 156 -17.61 -7.47 -3.33
C ALA A 156 -16.11 -7.08 -3.29
N GLY A 157 -15.33 -7.48 -4.31
CA GLY A 157 -13.92 -7.11 -4.46
C GLY A 157 -13.69 -5.61 -4.52
N ASP A 158 -14.56 -4.88 -5.23
CA ASP A 158 -14.48 -3.42 -5.36
C ASP A 158 -14.71 -2.72 -4.01
N LEU A 159 -15.74 -3.16 -3.28
CA LEU A 159 -16.04 -2.61 -1.95
C LEU A 159 -14.94 -2.92 -0.93
N LEU A 160 -14.41 -4.14 -0.95
CA LEU A 160 -13.27 -4.53 -0.11
C LEU A 160 -12.04 -3.70 -0.43
N MET A 161 -11.77 -3.42 -1.72
CA MET A 161 -10.64 -2.59 -2.11
C MET A 161 -10.80 -1.12 -1.69
N VAL A 162 -12.03 -0.57 -1.79
CA VAL A 162 -12.35 0.75 -1.21
C VAL A 162 -12.09 0.76 0.29
N GLY A 163 -12.54 -0.27 1.02
CA GLY A 163 -12.23 -0.46 2.44
C GLY A 163 -10.72 -0.49 2.71
N ALA A 164 -9.95 -1.19 1.88
CA ALA A 164 -8.50 -1.25 2.00
C ALA A 164 -7.84 0.13 1.89
N ILE A 165 -8.19 0.92 0.88
CA ILE A 165 -7.61 2.27 0.72
C ILE A 165 -8.06 3.23 1.82
N LEU A 166 -9.25 3.06 2.40
CA LEU A 166 -9.68 3.81 3.58
C LEU A 166 -8.85 3.43 4.81
N ALA A 167 -8.62 2.14 5.04
CA ALA A 167 -7.75 1.66 6.13
C ALA A 167 -6.32 2.21 5.99
N TRP A 168 -5.76 2.21 4.79
CA TRP A 168 -4.45 2.80 4.52
C TRP A 168 -4.43 4.33 4.69
N THR A 169 -5.51 5.00 4.34
CA THR A 169 -5.68 6.45 4.58
C THR A 169 -5.64 6.76 6.07
N VAL A 170 -6.37 5.99 6.89
CA VAL A 170 -6.34 6.11 8.36
C VAL A 170 -4.93 5.85 8.89
N TYR A 171 -4.28 4.77 8.47
CA TYR A 171 -2.88 4.46 8.80
C TYR A 171 -1.95 5.64 8.52
N THR A 172 -2.08 6.25 7.33
CA THR A 172 -1.23 7.36 6.91
C THR A 172 -1.48 8.63 7.74
N VAL A 173 -2.74 8.96 8.02
CA VAL A 173 -3.11 10.11 8.87
C VAL A 173 -2.64 9.92 10.31
N LEU A 174 -2.81 8.71 10.86
CA LEU A 174 -2.27 8.35 12.18
C LEU A 174 -0.75 8.49 12.20
N GLY A 175 -0.06 7.99 11.18
CA GLY A 175 1.39 8.08 11.06
C GLY A 175 1.93 9.52 11.08
N ARG A 176 1.16 10.49 10.53
CA ARG A 176 1.53 11.92 10.58
C ARG A 176 1.45 12.53 11.97
N ARG A 177 0.64 11.95 12.87
CA ARG A 177 0.48 12.39 14.27
C ARG A 177 1.28 11.54 15.25
N ALA A 178 1.77 10.39 14.81
CA ALA A 178 2.52 9.47 15.65
C ALA A 178 3.86 10.09 16.10
N PRO A 179 4.36 9.70 17.28
CA PRO A 179 5.71 10.03 17.70
C PRO A 179 6.74 9.60 16.65
N ARG A 180 7.81 10.38 16.53
CA ARG A 180 8.91 10.05 15.62
C ARG A 180 9.70 8.87 16.19
N VAL A 181 9.55 7.72 15.57
CA VAL A 181 10.25 6.47 15.93
C VAL A 181 10.99 5.92 14.71
N PRO A 182 12.04 5.12 14.90
CA PRO A 182 12.75 4.48 13.79
C PRO A 182 11.80 3.64 12.94
N ALA A 183 11.83 3.82 11.62
CA ALA A 183 10.79 3.32 10.74
C ALA A 183 10.79 1.78 10.59
N ILE A 184 11.98 1.16 10.48
CA ILE A 184 12.10 -0.30 10.36
C ILE A 184 11.67 -0.97 11.67
N SER A 185 12.12 -0.42 12.79
CA SER A 185 11.78 -0.91 14.14
C SER A 185 10.29 -0.78 14.42
N SER A 186 9.67 0.33 14.00
CA SER A 186 8.21 0.52 14.06
C SER A 186 7.48 -0.55 13.25
N THR A 187 7.90 -0.80 12.01
CA THR A 187 7.32 -1.84 11.16
C THR A 187 7.49 -3.24 11.76
N ALA A 188 8.67 -3.52 12.36
CA ALA A 188 8.92 -4.80 13.02
C ALA A 188 7.96 -5.02 14.21
N VAL A 189 7.75 -4.02 15.07
CA VAL A 189 6.79 -4.12 16.19
C VAL A 189 5.35 -4.25 15.69
N GLN A 190 4.99 -3.49 14.66
CA GLN A 190 3.65 -3.60 14.04
C GLN A 190 3.43 -5.02 13.46
N ALA A 191 4.46 -5.62 12.82
CA ALA A 191 4.38 -7.00 12.33
C ALA A 191 4.20 -8.01 13.47
N VAL A 192 4.91 -7.85 14.59
CA VAL A 192 4.70 -8.68 15.81
C VAL A 192 3.26 -8.53 16.31
N ILE A 193 2.76 -7.29 16.42
CA ILE A 193 1.37 -7.03 16.86
C ILE A 193 0.39 -7.69 15.89
N ALA A 194 0.61 -7.58 14.59
CA ALA A 194 -0.25 -8.21 13.59
C ALA A 194 -0.33 -9.72 13.77
N VAL A 195 0.82 -10.38 13.98
CA VAL A 195 0.87 -11.84 14.25
C VAL A 195 0.15 -12.19 15.54
N VAL A 196 0.42 -11.45 16.63
CA VAL A 196 -0.19 -11.69 17.95
C VAL A 196 -1.72 -11.55 17.91
N LEU A 197 -2.22 -10.57 17.15
CA LEU A 197 -3.67 -10.36 17.02
C LEU A 197 -4.32 -11.38 16.08
N LEU A 198 -3.64 -11.78 15.01
CA LEU A 198 -4.25 -12.63 14.00
C LEU A 198 -4.12 -14.12 14.31
N LEU A 199 -3.10 -14.52 15.08
CA LEU A 199 -2.89 -15.93 15.46
C LEU A 199 -4.10 -16.54 16.20
N PRO A 200 -4.66 -15.92 17.26
CA PRO A 200 -5.85 -16.46 17.91
C PRO A 200 -7.07 -16.53 16.98
N VAL A 201 -7.24 -15.54 16.11
CA VAL A 201 -8.32 -15.55 15.11
C VAL A 201 -8.14 -16.73 14.16
N SER A 202 -6.94 -16.94 13.65
CA SER A 202 -6.63 -18.08 12.78
C SER A 202 -6.88 -19.42 13.49
N LEU A 203 -6.49 -19.56 14.76
CA LEU A 203 -6.71 -20.79 15.54
C LEU A 203 -8.20 -21.09 15.75
N ILE A 204 -9.02 -20.07 16.00
CA ILE A 204 -10.49 -20.19 16.12
C ILE A 204 -11.11 -20.64 14.79
N LEU A 205 -10.55 -20.22 13.66
CA LEU A 205 -10.99 -20.61 12.32
C LEU A 205 -10.48 -21.99 11.85
N GLY A 206 -9.79 -22.73 12.70
CA GLY A 206 -9.29 -24.07 12.40
C GLY A 206 -7.77 -24.15 12.22
N GLY A 207 -7.06 -23.08 12.49
CA GLY A 207 -5.61 -22.94 12.33
C GLY A 207 -5.18 -22.38 10.98
N PRO A 208 -3.90 -21.98 10.84
CA PRO A 208 -3.41 -21.41 9.60
C PRO A 208 -3.33 -22.47 8.50
N ALA A 209 -4.00 -22.20 7.38
CA ALA A 209 -3.84 -22.98 6.16
C ALA A 209 -2.41 -22.83 5.64
N LEU A 210 -1.83 -23.90 5.12
CA LEU A 210 -0.53 -23.89 4.45
C LEU A 210 -0.72 -24.03 2.93
N PRO A 211 0.20 -23.49 2.11
CA PRO A 211 0.15 -23.66 0.68
C PRO A 211 0.14 -25.14 0.27
N LEU A 212 -0.70 -25.48 -0.70
CA LEU A 212 -0.91 -26.88 -1.13
C LEU A 212 0.17 -27.37 -2.11
N ASN A 213 0.84 -26.45 -2.80
CA ASN A 213 1.82 -26.77 -3.85
C ASN A 213 2.97 -25.76 -3.89
N GLY A 214 3.93 -25.99 -4.81
CA GLY A 214 5.11 -25.14 -4.99
C GLY A 214 4.79 -23.68 -5.35
N ASP A 215 3.75 -23.44 -6.13
CA ASP A 215 3.37 -22.08 -6.55
C ASP A 215 2.88 -21.25 -5.35
N GLY A 216 2.09 -21.87 -4.47
CA GLY A 216 1.65 -21.21 -3.23
C GLY A 216 2.80 -20.90 -2.27
N TRP A 217 3.77 -21.82 -2.12
CA TRP A 217 4.96 -21.59 -1.32
C TRP A 217 5.84 -20.48 -1.90
N TRP A 218 6.00 -20.46 -3.24
CA TRP A 218 6.72 -19.40 -3.92
C TRP A 218 6.01 -18.04 -3.75
N ALA A 219 4.69 -18.00 -3.93
CA ALA A 219 3.90 -16.80 -3.76
C ALA A 219 4.02 -16.26 -2.32
N LEU A 220 3.88 -17.12 -1.31
CA LEU A 220 4.05 -16.75 0.11
C LEU A 220 5.46 -16.23 0.39
N ALA A 221 6.51 -16.91 -0.09
CA ALA A 221 7.89 -16.49 0.08
C ALA A 221 8.15 -15.14 -0.58
N PHE A 222 7.66 -14.94 -1.82
CA PHE A 222 7.74 -13.66 -2.51
C PHE A 222 7.08 -12.56 -1.68
N ILE A 223 5.85 -12.76 -1.23
CA ILE A 223 5.07 -11.78 -0.47
C ILE A 223 5.73 -11.47 0.88
N ALA A 224 6.27 -12.46 1.57
CA ALA A 224 6.96 -12.25 2.84
C ALA A 224 8.26 -11.46 2.69
N VAL A 225 9.03 -11.70 1.62
CA VAL A 225 10.35 -11.09 1.45
C VAL A 225 10.27 -9.76 0.72
N PHE A 226 9.70 -9.73 -0.49
CA PHE A 226 9.79 -8.56 -1.36
C PHE A 226 8.89 -7.40 -0.91
N PRO A 227 7.55 -7.51 -0.87
CA PRO A 227 6.70 -6.39 -0.46
C PRO A 227 6.70 -6.15 1.05
N SER A 228 6.99 -7.16 1.90
CA SER A 228 6.89 -7.00 3.36
C SER A 228 8.19 -6.56 4.03
N VAL A 229 9.36 -6.91 3.45
CA VAL A 229 10.67 -6.54 4.01
C VAL A 229 11.41 -5.59 3.08
N LEU A 230 11.73 -6.04 1.86
CA LEU A 230 12.60 -5.28 0.96
C LEU A 230 11.99 -3.96 0.52
N SER A 231 10.70 -3.90 0.19
CA SER A 231 10.05 -2.65 -0.18
C SER A 231 10.13 -1.61 0.93
N TYR A 232 9.85 -2.00 2.18
CA TYR A 232 9.94 -1.07 3.32
C TYR A 232 11.38 -0.59 3.55
N LEU A 233 12.38 -1.47 3.41
CA LEU A 233 13.78 -1.09 3.55
C LEU A 233 14.23 -0.10 2.48
N LEU A 234 13.92 -0.40 1.21
CA LEU A 234 14.26 0.45 0.07
C LEU A 234 13.55 1.79 0.14
N TRP A 235 12.28 1.78 0.50
CA TRP A 235 11.46 2.98 0.69
C TRP A 235 12.03 3.88 1.79
N ASN A 236 12.25 3.33 2.99
CA ASN A 236 12.77 4.09 4.13
C ASN A 236 14.17 4.63 3.86
N ARG A 237 15.05 3.83 3.20
CA ARG A 237 16.38 4.29 2.78
C ARG A 237 16.30 5.46 1.80
N ALA A 238 15.35 5.43 0.88
CA ALA A 238 15.18 6.51 -0.09
C ALA A 238 14.67 7.79 0.56
N LEU A 239 13.81 7.70 1.57
CA LEU A 239 13.26 8.85 2.31
C LEU A 239 14.31 9.64 3.09
N VAL A 240 15.48 9.07 3.36
CA VAL A 240 16.63 9.80 3.94
C VAL A 240 17.16 10.85 2.96
N VAL A 241 17.04 10.61 1.64
CA VAL A 241 17.60 11.47 0.58
C VAL A 241 16.50 12.24 -0.16
N ILE A 242 15.36 11.59 -0.41
CA ILE A 242 14.23 12.14 -1.17
C ILE A 242 13.11 12.53 -0.21
N PRO A 243 12.67 13.80 -0.19
CA PRO A 243 11.55 14.24 0.66
C PRO A 243 10.29 13.40 0.42
N PRO A 244 9.50 13.07 1.48
CA PRO A 244 8.31 12.22 1.39
C PRO A 244 7.31 12.67 0.32
N ALA A 245 7.10 13.98 0.15
CA ALA A 245 6.20 14.53 -0.88
C ALA A 245 6.63 14.16 -2.31
N ARG A 246 7.95 14.11 -2.58
CA ARG A 246 8.49 13.68 -3.88
C ARG A 246 8.48 12.16 -4.02
N ALA A 247 8.78 11.43 -2.95
CA ALA A 247 8.72 9.98 -2.95
C ALA A 247 7.29 9.47 -3.23
N GLY A 248 6.26 10.16 -2.73
CA GLY A 248 4.86 9.81 -2.96
C GLY A 248 4.47 9.70 -4.44
N VAL A 249 5.12 10.43 -5.35
CA VAL A 249 4.87 10.32 -6.80
C VAL A 249 5.21 8.94 -7.33
N PHE A 250 6.26 8.30 -6.76
CA PHE A 250 6.66 6.96 -7.17
C PHE A 250 5.60 5.90 -6.85
N LEU A 251 4.69 6.12 -5.88
CA LEU A 251 3.60 5.18 -5.59
C LEU A 251 2.69 4.95 -6.80
N ASN A 252 2.56 5.91 -7.71
CA ASN A 252 1.81 5.75 -8.95
C ASN A 252 2.42 4.67 -9.86
N LEU A 253 3.74 4.38 -9.73
CA LEU A 253 4.40 3.30 -10.45
C LEU A 253 3.87 1.91 -10.05
N ILE A 254 3.26 1.76 -8.87
CA ILE A 254 2.63 0.50 -8.46
C ILE A 254 1.62 0.07 -9.52
N THR A 255 0.71 0.95 -9.91
CA THR A 255 -0.30 0.64 -10.93
C THR A 255 0.32 0.38 -12.31
N VAL A 256 1.34 1.15 -12.69
CA VAL A 256 2.05 0.93 -13.97
C VAL A 256 2.73 -0.43 -14.01
N PHE A 257 3.45 -0.79 -12.93
CA PHE A 257 4.09 -2.11 -12.84
C PHE A 257 3.07 -3.24 -12.70
N THR A 258 1.95 -3.03 -11.98
CA THR A 258 0.88 -4.04 -11.90
C THR A 258 0.28 -4.29 -13.28
N ALA A 259 0.03 -3.25 -14.08
CA ALA A 259 -0.41 -3.40 -15.46
C ALA A 259 0.60 -4.18 -16.31
N LEU A 260 1.89 -3.83 -16.20
CA LEU A 260 2.96 -4.55 -16.90
C LEU A 260 3.01 -6.03 -16.48
N PHE A 261 3.00 -6.32 -15.19
CA PHE A 261 3.09 -7.68 -14.68
C PHE A 261 1.83 -8.50 -15.00
N ALA A 262 0.64 -7.88 -14.98
CA ALA A 262 -0.60 -8.53 -15.40
C ALA A 262 -0.55 -8.95 -16.88
N VAL A 263 -0.09 -8.06 -17.76
CA VAL A 263 0.10 -8.38 -19.19
C VAL A 263 1.14 -9.49 -19.39
N LEU A 264 2.26 -9.44 -18.68
CA LEU A 264 3.28 -10.49 -18.74
C LEU A 264 2.78 -11.83 -18.20
N ALA A 265 1.83 -11.81 -17.26
CA ALA A 265 1.13 -13.00 -16.75
C ALA A 265 -0.02 -13.49 -17.68
N GLY A 266 -0.20 -12.89 -18.85
CA GLY A 266 -1.22 -13.29 -19.82
C GLY A 266 -2.60 -12.67 -19.62
N HIS A 267 -2.75 -11.66 -18.76
CA HIS A 267 -4.01 -10.93 -18.52
C HIS A 267 -4.04 -9.63 -19.36
N PRO A 268 -4.80 -9.59 -20.48
CA PRO A 268 -4.86 -8.39 -21.32
C PRO A 268 -5.60 -7.25 -20.60
N LEU A 269 -5.19 -6.02 -20.90
CA LEU A 269 -5.84 -4.82 -20.35
C LEU A 269 -7.19 -4.61 -21.02
N SER A 270 -8.24 -4.38 -20.24
CA SER A 270 -9.54 -3.94 -20.75
C SER A 270 -9.55 -2.44 -21.05
N VAL A 271 -10.43 -2.01 -21.97
CA VAL A 271 -10.59 -0.59 -22.32
C VAL A 271 -10.94 0.27 -21.10
N PRO A 272 -11.87 -0.12 -20.20
CA PRO A 272 -12.15 0.62 -18.97
C PRO A 272 -10.93 0.77 -18.03
N GLN A 273 -10.10 -0.28 -17.92
CA GLN A 273 -8.87 -0.23 -17.12
C GLN A 273 -7.85 0.76 -17.72
N LEU A 274 -7.69 0.78 -19.04
CA LEU A 274 -6.79 1.74 -19.71
C LEU A 274 -7.28 3.17 -19.55
N VAL A 275 -8.53 3.43 -19.92
CA VAL A 275 -9.11 4.77 -19.87
C VAL A 275 -9.20 5.28 -18.43
N GLY A 276 -9.79 4.49 -17.53
CA GLY A 276 -9.92 4.82 -16.12
C GLY A 276 -8.54 5.00 -15.46
N GLY A 277 -7.59 4.13 -15.77
CA GLY A 277 -6.22 4.20 -15.25
C GLY A 277 -5.48 5.48 -15.64
N VAL A 278 -5.56 5.88 -16.91
CA VAL A 278 -4.97 7.16 -17.39
C VAL A 278 -5.61 8.34 -16.67
N ILE A 279 -6.93 8.33 -16.49
CA ILE A 279 -7.68 9.39 -15.80
C ILE A 279 -7.31 9.43 -14.32
N VAL A 280 -7.22 8.27 -13.62
CA VAL A 280 -6.78 8.20 -12.21
C VAL A 280 -5.39 8.79 -12.06
N LEU A 281 -4.42 8.29 -12.83
CA LEU A 281 -3.02 8.73 -12.73
C LEU A 281 -2.88 10.21 -13.07
N GLY A 282 -3.58 10.70 -14.11
CA GLY A 282 -3.62 12.10 -14.48
C GLY A 282 -4.23 12.98 -13.39
N GLY A 283 -5.35 12.57 -12.80
CA GLY A 283 -6.00 13.25 -11.69
C GLY A 283 -5.12 13.33 -10.44
N VAL A 284 -4.48 12.22 -10.07
CA VAL A 284 -3.54 12.18 -8.94
C VAL A 284 -2.30 13.04 -9.19
N ALA A 285 -1.74 13.03 -10.41
CA ALA A 285 -0.62 13.90 -10.79
C ALA A 285 -1.01 15.38 -10.68
N LEU A 286 -2.22 15.73 -11.14
CA LEU A 286 -2.78 17.09 -11.03
C LEU A 286 -2.98 17.49 -9.56
N ALA A 287 -3.56 16.62 -8.73
CA ALA A 287 -3.75 16.87 -7.30
C ALA A 287 -2.42 17.12 -6.58
N ASN A 288 -1.38 16.37 -6.90
CA ASN A 288 -0.06 16.50 -6.29
C ASN A 288 0.75 17.69 -6.84
N SER A 289 0.49 18.16 -8.06
CA SER A 289 1.24 19.26 -8.68
C SER A 289 1.18 20.56 -7.86
N ALA A 290 0.09 20.79 -7.16
CA ALA A 290 -0.09 21.94 -6.28
C ALA A 290 0.74 21.85 -4.98
N ALA A 291 0.99 20.66 -4.47
CA ALA A 291 1.85 20.44 -3.31
C ALA A 291 3.32 20.77 -3.62
N PHE A 292 3.76 20.50 -4.86
CA PHE A 292 5.13 20.82 -5.29
C PHE A 292 5.40 22.33 -5.41
N ARG A 293 4.37 23.14 -5.70
CA ARG A 293 4.53 24.59 -5.85
C ARG A 293 4.59 25.34 -4.51
N ARG A 294 4.18 24.73 -3.40
CA ARG A 294 4.10 25.34 -2.07
C ARG A 294 5.20 24.95 -1.10
N SER A 295 6.15 24.10 -1.48
CA SER A 295 7.33 23.83 -0.64
C SER A 295 8.21 25.08 -0.63
N PRO A 296 8.30 25.86 0.49
CA PRO A 296 9.29 26.93 0.58
C PRO A 296 10.65 26.29 0.43
N ALA A 297 11.52 26.93 -0.36
CA ALA A 297 12.93 26.61 -0.33
C ALA A 297 13.38 26.62 1.14
N ALA A 298 14.05 25.54 1.60
CA ALA A 298 14.67 25.55 2.91
C ALA A 298 15.53 26.82 3.03
N PRO A 299 15.47 27.55 4.15
CA PRO A 299 16.38 28.66 4.34
C PRO A 299 17.80 28.12 4.18
N ALA A 300 18.59 28.79 3.37
CA ALA A 300 20.00 28.52 3.21
C ALA A 300 20.71 28.60 4.58
N PRO A 301 21.76 27.79 4.82
CA PRO A 301 22.45 27.69 6.09
C PRO A 301 23.06 29.01 6.57
#